data_a24aa7cbe2d55440a137ed9544a00f25
#
_entry.id   a24aa7cbe2d55440a137ed9544a00f25
#
_cell.length_a   1.000
_cell.length_b   1.000
_cell.length_c   1.000
_cell.angle_alpha   90.00
_cell.angle_beta   90.00
_cell.angle_gamma   90.00
#
_symmetry.space_group_name_H-M   'P 1'
#
loop_
_entity.id
_entity.type
_entity.pdbx_description
1 polymer ?
#
loop_
_entity_poly.entity_id
_entity_poly.type
_entity_poly.pdbx_seq_one_letter_code
_entity_poly.pdbx_strand_id
1 'polypeptide(L)'
;VPPGDLESSNDQPFVTTWETTSPDSVVTIPTEESTTDYDFQVEWGDETTETYSGPDPSHSYSEAGTCTVEISGTFPRIYLNADNSFSGGDQANARRLQTIEQWRSVRWENMSYAFAGASDLTYNATDRLDLSGVKEMSFTFRNATSFNGDIGGWDVSQ
;
A
#
# COMPACT_ATOMS: atom_id res chain seq x y z
N VAL A 1 -4.53 -30.29 -12.85
CA VAL A 1 -4.66 -28.96 -12.20
C VAL A 1 -5.44 -28.04 -13.13
N PRO A 2 -6.57 -27.51 -12.70
CA PRO A 2 -7.28 -26.52 -13.50
C PRO A 2 -6.37 -25.34 -13.86
N PRO A 3 -6.45 -24.80 -15.09
CA PRO A 3 -5.58 -23.68 -15.47
C PRO A 3 -5.66 -22.44 -14.56
N GLY A 4 -6.78 -22.24 -13.87
CA GLY A 4 -6.95 -21.16 -12.94
C GLY A 4 -6.06 -21.20 -11.69
N ASP A 5 -5.63 -22.39 -11.27
CA ASP A 5 -4.77 -22.53 -10.08
C ASP A 5 -3.33 -22.11 -10.35
N LEU A 6 -2.90 -22.15 -11.60
CA LEU A 6 -1.55 -21.71 -11.99
C LEU A 6 -1.49 -20.19 -12.16
N GLU A 7 -2.59 -19.57 -12.58
CA GLU A 7 -2.69 -18.11 -12.71
C GLU A 7 -2.79 -17.43 -11.35
N SER A 8 -3.52 -18.04 -10.39
CA SER A 8 -3.68 -17.48 -9.05
C SER A 8 -2.38 -17.42 -8.25
N SER A 9 -1.39 -18.28 -8.54
CA SER A 9 -0.10 -18.26 -7.85
C SER A 9 0.79 -17.08 -8.24
N ASN A 10 0.54 -16.47 -9.40
CA ASN A 10 1.29 -15.32 -9.90
C ASN A 10 0.59 -13.98 -9.67
N ASP A 11 -0.66 -14.02 -9.23
CA ASP A 11 -1.50 -12.83 -9.06
C ASP A 11 -1.90 -12.63 -7.60
N GLN A 12 -0.93 -12.76 -6.71
CA GLN A 12 -1.14 -12.52 -5.29
C GLN A 12 -1.13 -11.03 -5.00
N PRO A 13 -2.10 -10.52 -4.21
CA PRO A 13 -2.21 -9.08 -3.96
C PRO A 13 -1.13 -8.54 -3.02
N PHE A 14 -0.92 -7.25 -3.09
CA PHE A 14 -0.32 -6.47 -2.02
C PHE A 14 -1.38 -6.26 -0.94
N VAL A 15 -1.10 -6.67 0.30
CA VAL A 15 -2.08 -6.69 1.38
C VAL A 15 -1.64 -5.78 2.51
N THR A 16 -2.54 -4.87 2.88
CA THR A 16 -2.38 -3.95 4.00
C THR A 16 -3.62 -3.97 4.89
N THR A 17 -3.48 -3.54 6.14
CA THR A 17 -4.64 -3.26 6.98
C THR A 17 -4.69 -1.79 7.35
N TRP A 18 -5.91 -1.29 7.46
CA TRP A 18 -6.21 0.11 7.77
C TRP A 18 -7.23 0.17 8.89
N GLU A 19 -7.17 1.17 9.73
CA GLU A 19 -8.11 1.38 10.82
C GLU A 19 -9.02 2.58 10.55
N THR A 20 -10.30 2.37 10.75
CA THR A 20 -11.30 3.43 10.77
C THR A 20 -11.85 3.58 12.19
N THR A 21 -12.03 4.80 12.65
CA THR A 21 -12.37 5.10 14.04
C THR A 21 -13.82 5.52 14.23
N SER A 22 -14.54 5.74 13.15
CA SER A 22 -15.96 6.12 13.19
C SER A 22 -16.68 5.60 11.94
N PRO A 23 -18.00 5.47 11.98
CA PRO A 23 -18.79 5.21 10.77
C PRO A 23 -18.53 6.28 9.71
N ASP A 24 -18.65 5.87 8.45
CA ASP A 24 -18.42 6.70 7.28
C ASP A 24 -16.99 7.26 7.14
N SER A 25 -16.03 6.65 7.86
CA SER A 25 -14.61 6.96 7.67
C SER A 25 -14.15 6.56 6.28
N VAL A 26 -13.34 7.40 5.67
CA VAL A 26 -12.79 7.19 4.34
C VAL A 26 -11.33 6.76 4.43
N VAL A 27 -10.99 5.68 3.73
CA VAL A 27 -9.60 5.27 3.47
C VAL A 27 -9.27 5.64 2.03
N THR A 28 -8.16 6.33 1.83
CA THR A 28 -7.64 6.67 0.51
C THR A 28 -6.34 5.90 0.28
N ILE A 29 -6.25 5.18 -0.85
CA ILE A 29 -4.99 4.60 -1.30
C ILE A 29 -4.22 5.70 -2.01
N PRO A 30 -3.12 6.19 -1.40
CA PRO A 30 -2.41 7.32 -1.97
C PRO A 30 -1.57 6.89 -3.17
N THR A 31 -1.75 7.58 -4.26
CA THR A 31 -0.99 7.40 -5.50
C THR A 31 -0.27 8.70 -5.86
N GLU A 32 0.58 8.65 -6.87
CA GLU A 32 1.32 9.82 -7.30
C GLU A 32 0.84 10.24 -8.69
N GLU A 33 0.33 11.47 -8.80
CA GLU A 33 -0.37 11.97 -10.00
C GLU A 33 0.49 11.96 -11.27
N SER A 34 1.80 12.11 -11.14
CA SER A 34 2.70 12.08 -12.29
C SER A 34 2.96 10.67 -12.82
N THR A 35 2.58 9.65 -12.06
CA THR A 35 2.66 8.25 -12.48
C THR A 35 1.41 7.91 -13.28
N THR A 36 1.59 7.46 -14.52
CA THR A 36 0.48 7.29 -15.47
C THR A 36 0.05 5.83 -15.68
N ASP A 37 0.80 4.88 -15.15
CA ASP A 37 0.62 3.47 -15.48
C ASP A 37 -0.15 2.69 -14.42
N TYR A 38 -1.12 3.31 -13.77
CA TYR A 38 -2.00 2.62 -12.84
C TYR A 38 -3.14 1.89 -13.59
N ASP A 39 -3.25 0.60 -13.34
CA ASP A 39 -4.37 -0.24 -13.77
C ASP A 39 -4.50 -1.39 -12.78
N PHE A 40 -5.26 -1.17 -11.72
CA PHE A 40 -5.30 -2.07 -10.58
C PHE A 40 -6.70 -2.26 -10.03
N GLN A 41 -6.87 -3.37 -9.32
CA GLN A 41 -8.08 -3.74 -8.61
C GLN A 41 -7.84 -3.61 -7.11
N VAL A 42 -8.83 -3.13 -6.39
CA VAL A 42 -8.83 -3.07 -4.93
C VAL A 42 -10.00 -3.88 -4.39
N GLU A 43 -9.71 -4.81 -3.49
CA GLU A 43 -10.68 -5.43 -2.60
C GLU A 43 -10.61 -4.70 -1.26
N TRP A 44 -11.69 -4.03 -0.89
CA TRP A 44 -11.71 -3.13 0.27
C TRP A 44 -11.92 -3.84 1.60
N GLY A 45 -12.24 -5.15 1.59
CA GLY A 45 -12.41 -5.94 2.80
C GLY A 45 -13.82 -5.92 3.38
N ASP A 46 -14.75 -5.23 2.74
CA ASP A 46 -16.17 -5.17 3.08
C ASP A 46 -17.06 -5.74 1.96
N GLU A 47 -16.53 -6.71 1.22
CA GLU A 47 -17.16 -7.32 0.04
C GLU A 47 -17.22 -6.38 -1.19
N THR A 48 -16.64 -5.20 -1.12
CA THR A 48 -16.55 -4.27 -2.24
C THR A 48 -15.24 -4.47 -2.99
N THR A 49 -15.34 -4.60 -4.31
CA THR A 49 -14.20 -4.72 -5.23
C THR A 49 -14.37 -3.74 -6.38
N GLU A 50 -13.35 -2.94 -6.63
CA GLU A 50 -13.38 -1.93 -7.68
C GLU A 50 -12.04 -1.86 -8.43
N THR A 51 -12.09 -1.43 -9.69
CA THR A 51 -10.91 -1.26 -10.55
C THR A 51 -10.65 0.22 -10.79
N TYR A 52 -9.37 0.60 -10.74
CA TYR A 52 -8.94 1.99 -10.85
C TYR A 52 -7.80 2.16 -11.85
N SER A 53 -7.83 3.28 -12.55
CA SER A 53 -6.73 3.74 -13.42
C SER A 53 -6.31 5.18 -13.10
N GLY A 54 -6.94 5.79 -12.11
CA GLY A 54 -6.72 7.17 -11.74
C GLY A 54 -6.16 7.33 -10.32
N PRO A 55 -5.82 8.55 -9.95
CA PRO A 55 -5.18 8.82 -8.67
C PRO A 55 -6.14 8.69 -7.48
N ASP A 56 -5.54 8.39 -6.35
CA ASP A 56 -6.11 8.46 -5.02
C ASP A 56 -7.51 7.85 -4.85
N PRO A 57 -7.71 6.56 -5.24
CA PRO A 57 -8.99 5.91 -5.00
C PRO A 57 -9.30 5.87 -3.50
N SER A 58 -10.55 6.13 -3.18
CA SER A 58 -11.02 6.16 -1.80
C SER A 58 -12.30 5.37 -1.62
N HIS A 59 -12.49 4.87 -0.40
CA HIS A 59 -13.64 4.06 -0.04
C HIS A 59 -14.14 4.46 1.35
N SER A 60 -15.46 4.56 1.50
CA SER A 60 -16.11 4.86 2.77
C SER A 60 -16.63 3.58 3.43
N TYR A 61 -16.27 3.36 4.66
CA TYR A 61 -16.70 2.20 5.44
C TYR A 61 -17.88 2.59 6.34
N SER A 62 -18.95 1.81 6.31
CA SER A 62 -20.15 2.05 7.11
C SER A 62 -19.96 1.87 8.62
N GLU A 63 -18.91 1.13 9.01
CA GLU A 63 -18.60 0.86 10.41
C GLU A 63 -17.13 1.13 10.71
N ALA A 64 -16.86 1.48 11.97
CA ALA A 64 -15.50 1.59 12.47
C ALA A 64 -14.88 0.19 12.65
N GLY A 65 -13.59 0.08 12.42
CA GLY A 65 -12.86 -1.17 12.62
C GLY A 65 -11.60 -1.27 11.77
N THR A 66 -11.01 -2.46 11.76
CA THR A 66 -9.86 -2.77 10.92
C THR A 66 -10.35 -3.40 9.62
N CYS A 67 -9.91 -2.86 8.50
CA CYS A 67 -10.20 -3.38 7.18
C CYS A 67 -8.92 -3.88 6.50
N THR A 68 -9.04 -5.01 5.83
CA THR A 68 -7.96 -5.58 5.02
C THR A 68 -8.14 -5.16 3.58
N VAL A 69 -7.16 -4.45 3.04
CA VAL A 69 -7.19 -3.92 1.67
C VAL A 69 -6.20 -4.69 0.82
N GLU A 70 -6.68 -5.25 -0.27
CA GLU A 70 -5.89 -6.04 -1.20
C GLU A 70 -5.80 -5.35 -2.55
N ILE A 71 -4.59 -5.14 -3.05
CA ILE A 71 -4.32 -4.48 -4.33
C ILE A 71 -3.65 -5.45 -5.27
N SER A 72 -4.21 -5.62 -6.45
CA SER A 72 -3.64 -6.44 -7.53
C SER A 72 -3.66 -5.70 -8.86
N GLY A 73 -2.80 -6.14 -9.78
CA GLY A 73 -2.66 -5.49 -11.09
C GLY A 73 -1.45 -4.57 -11.16
N THR A 74 -1.51 -3.58 -12.03
CA THR A 74 -0.42 -2.61 -12.22
C THR A 74 -0.53 -1.47 -11.22
N PHE A 75 0.30 -1.52 -10.20
CA PHE A 75 0.35 -0.54 -9.10
C PHE A 75 1.81 -0.19 -8.81
N PRO A 76 2.44 0.67 -9.61
CA PRO A 76 3.89 0.88 -9.56
C PRO A 76 4.37 1.67 -8.34
N ARG A 77 3.49 2.38 -7.66
CA ARG A 77 3.88 3.25 -6.56
C ARG A 77 2.73 3.49 -5.58
N ILE A 78 3.00 3.37 -4.28
CA ILE A 78 2.21 3.97 -3.20
C ILE A 78 2.93 5.23 -2.71
N TYR A 79 2.19 6.29 -2.38
CA TYR A 79 2.77 7.59 -2.09
C TYR A 79 2.03 8.32 -0.98
N LEU A 80 2.26 7.93 0.27
CA LEU A 80 1.64 8.59 1.41
C LEU A 80 2.10 10.03 1.56
N ASN A 81 3.40 10.26 1.52
CA ASN A 81 4.02 11.58 1.58
C ASN A 81 3.47 12.48 2.71
N ALA A 82 3.16 11.89 3.86
CA ALA A 82 2.49 12.57 4.98
C ALA A 82 3.45 12.87 6.13
N ASP A 83 4.66 13.29 5.84
CA ASP A 83 5.76 13.39 6.79
C ASP A 83 5.87 14.75 7.51
N ASN A 84 4.82 15.56 7.52
CA ASN A 84 4.83 16.94 8.03
C ASN A 84 5.68 17.93 7.22
N SER A 85 6.24 17.50 6.11
CA SER A 85 6.97 18.42 5.23
C SER A 85 6.00 19.19 4.32
N PHE A 86 6.49 20.17 3.63
CA PHE A 86 5.72 21.16 2.86
C PHE A 86 4.82 20.62 1.72
N SER A 87 4.75 19.32 1.52
CA SER A 87 4.16 18.73 0.32
C SER A 87 2.73 18.18 0.48
N GLY A 88 2.11 18.34 1.63
CA GLY A 88 0.66 18.25 1.76
C GLY A 88 0.03 16.86 1.75
N GLY A 89 0.75 15.82 2.13
CA GLY A 89 0.15 14.50 2.33
C GLY A 89 -0.88 14.48 3.45
N ASP A 90 -1.87 13.61 3.35
CA ASP A 90 -2.93 13.45 4.36
C ASP A 90 -2.44 12.60 5.54
N GLN A 91 -2.07 13.28 6.63
CA GLN A 91 -1.59 12.61 7.85
C GLN A 91 -2.67 11.78 8.54
N ALA A 92 -3.92 12.22 8.49
CA ALA A 92 -5.01 11.45 9.09
C ALA A 92 -5.19 10.13 8.37
N ASN A 93 -5.13 10.15 7.05
CA ASN A 93 -5.16 8.93 6.23
C ASN A 93 -3.92 8.05 6.47
N ALA A 94 -2.73 8.64 6.53
CA ALA A 94 -1.49 7.89 6.77
C ALA A 94 -1.50 7.13 8.10
N ARG A 95 -2.08 7.70 9.15
CA ARG A 95 -2.21 7.06 10.47
C ARG A 95 -3.20 5.90 10.47
N ARG A 96 -4.11 5.82 9.50
CA ARG A 96 -5.03 4.69 9.35
C ARG A 96 -4.31 3.42 8.91
N LEU A 97 -3.19 3.54 8.22
CA LEU A 97 -2.39 2.39 7.77
C LEU A 97 -1.73 1.70 8.98
N GLN A 98 -2.12 0.47 9.25
CA GLN A 98 -1.71 -0.29 10.44
C GLN A 98 -0.63 -1.32 10.15
N THR A 99 -0.79 -2.11 9.09
CA THR A 99 0.16 -3.18 8.78
C THR A 99 0.40 -3.34 7.28
N ILE A 100 1.58 -3.85 6.97
CA ILE A 100 1.88 -4.48 5.69
C ILE A 100 1.89 -5.99 5.96
N GLU A 101 0.97 -6.71 5.34
CA GLU A 101 0.80 -8.14 5.53
C GLU A 101 1.48 -8.98 4.44
N GLN A 102 1.56 -8.46 3.22
CA GLN A 102 2.07 -9.19 2.05
C GLN A 102 2.46 -8.24 0.93
N TRP A 103 3.58 -8.50 0.26
CA TRP A 103 4.06 -7.73 -0.89
C TRP A 103 3.66 -8.32 -2.25
N ARG A 104 3.95 -9.57 -2.43
CA ARG A 104 3.66 -10.46 -3.56
C ARG A 104 3.97 -9.89 -4.96
N SER A 105 2.96 -9.94 -5.86
CA SER A 105 3.20 -9.81 -7.31
C SER A 105 3.19 -8.38 -7.83
N VAL A 106 2.92 -7.41 -6.99
CA VAL A 106 2.98 -6.00 -7.40
C VAL A 106 4.41 -5.62 -7.77
N ARG A 107 4.58 -5.05 -8.95
CA ARG A 107 5.88 -4.61 -9.45
C ARG A 107 6.07 -3.14 -9.13
N TRP A 108 6.89 -2.90 -8.13
CA TRP A 108 7.20 -1.55 -7.67
C TRP A 108 8.23 -0.89 -8.58
N GLU A 109 8.05 0.39 -8.87
CA GLU A 109 8.97 1.20 -9.67
C GLU A 109 9.60 2.33 -8.87
N ASN A 110 8.91 2.82 -7.84
CA ASN A 110 9.40 3.88 -6.99
C ASN A 110 8.82 3.73 -5.58
N MET A 111 9.66 3.83 -4.58
CA MET A 111 9.29 3.72 -3.17
C MET A 111 9.54 5.01 -2.38
N SER A 112 9.92 6.10 -3.04
CA SER A 112 10.14 7.38 -2.36
C SER A 112 8.88 7.85 -1.67
N TYR A 113 8.99 8.19 -0.38
CA TYR A 113 7.88 8.63 0.47
C TYR A 113 6.70 7.63 0.55
N ALA A 114 6.91 6.37 0.18
CA ALA A 114 5.84 5.37 0.07
C ALA A 114 5.00 5.28 1.33
N PHE A 115 5.63 5.21 2.49
CA PHE A 115 4.99 5.09 3.81
C PHE A 115 5.34 6.25 4.75
N ALA A 116 5.77 7.37 4.20
CA ALA A 116 6.14 8.54 4.99
C ALA A 116 4.94 9.08 5.76
N GLY A 117 5.09 9.22 7.06
CA GLY A 117 4.02 9.68 7.96
C GLY A 117 3.09 8.58 8.49
N ALA A 118 3.28 7.33 8.09
CA ALA A 118 2.53 6.18 8.60
C ALA A 118 3.02 5.83 10.02
N SER A 119 2.70 6.67 11.00
CA SER A 119 3.24 6.58 12.36
C SER A 119 2.82 5.33 13.12
N ASP A 120 1.69 4.73 12.75
CA ASP A 120 1.13 3.55 13.41
C ASP A 120 1.45 2.25 12.67
N LEU A 121 2.16 2.34 11.54
CA LEU A 121 2.49 1.20 10.70
C LEU A 121 3.41 0.21 11.39
N THR A 122 3.00 -1.05 11.42
CA THR A 122 3.83 -2.19 11.82
C THR A 122 3.99 -3.17 10.65
N TYR A 123 4.86 -4.17 10.79
CA TYR A 123 5.27 -5.03 9.68
C TYR A 123 5.03 -6.50 10.00
N ASN A 124 4.19 -7.16 9.23
CA ASN A 124 3.86 -8.58 9.39
C ASN A 124 4.20 -9.43 8.15
N ALA A 125 4.62 -8.82 7.05
CA ALA A 125 4.91 -9.55 5.83
C ALA A 125 6.05 -10.56 6.03
N THR A 126 5.86 -11.76 5.53
CA THR A 126 6.86 -12.84 5.55
C THR A 126 7.52 -13.05 4.20
N ASP A 127 6.95 -12.51 3.15
CA ASP A 127 7.53 -12.49 1.81
C ASP A 127 8.47 -11.29 1.63
N ARG A 128 9.26 -11.34 0.57
CA ARG A 128 10.21 -10.28 0.27
C ARG A 128 9.62 -9.27 -0.70
N LEU A 129 9.88 -8.01 -0.44
CA LEU A 129 9.63 -6.93 -1.39
C LEU A 129 10.56 -7.10 -2.59
N ASP A 130 9.98 -7.13 -3.79
CA ASP A 130 10.74 -7.13 -5.04
C ASP A 130 11.13 -5.70 -5.40
N LEU A 131 12.41 -5.40 -5.20
CA LEU A 131 13.00 -4.09 -5.48
C LEU A 131 13.68 -4.01 -6.85
N SER A 132 13.60 -5.06 -7.67
CA SER A 132 14.33 -5.12 -8.94
C SER A 132 14.00 -3.99 -9.92
N GLY A 133 12.80 -3.43 -9.85
CA GLY A 133 12.37 -2.28 -10.66
C GLY A 133 12.48 -0.94 -9.93
N VAL A 134 12.89 -0.92 -8.66
CA VAL A 134 12.88 0.29 -7.83
C VAL A 134 14.20 1.03 -7.95
N LYS A 135 14.15 2.29 -8.34
CA LYS A 135 15.33 3.14 -8.50
C LYS A 135 15.48 4.16 -7.37
N GLU A 136 14.42 4.43 -6.64
CA GLU A 136 14.41 5.41 -5.56
C GLU A 136 13.64 4.90 -4.35
N MET A 137 14.25 5.07 -3.17
CA MET A 137 13.67 4.72 -1.87
C MET A 137 13.82 5.85 -0.85
N SER A 138 14.01 7.08 -1.31
CA SER A 138 14.20 8.23 -0.43
C SER A 138 12.99 8.40 0.49
N PHE A 139 13.23 8.52 1.78
CA PHE A 139 12.19 8.79 2.77
C PHE A 139 11.04 7.79 2.84
N THR A 140 11.25 6.55 2.36
CA THR A 140 10.21 5.49 2.30
C THR A 140 9.47 5.33 3.62
N PHE A 141 10.17 5.32 4.75
CA PHE A 141 9.60 5.15 6.10
C PHE A 141 9.81 6.37 6.99
N ARG A 142 9.98 7.55 6.41
CA ARG A 142 10.17 8.77 7.19
C ARG A 142 8.97 9.01 8.11
N ASN A 143 9.23 9.23 9.40
CA ASN A 143 8.21 9.40 10.43
C ASN A 143 7.23 8.21 10.60
N ALA A 144 7.58 7.04 10.09
CA ALA A 144 6.91 5.78 10.39
C ALA A 144 7.44 5.24 11.72
N THR A 145 7.09 5.88 12.82
CA THR A 145 7.74 5.72 14.13
C THR A 145 7.50 4.38 14.80
N SER A 146 6.45 3.68 14.42
CA SER A 146 6.14 2.33 14.93
C SER A 146 6.72 1.21 14.06
N PHE A 147 7.28 1.56 12.89
CA PHE A 147 7.82 0.56 11.97
C PHE A 147 9.10 -0.05 12.53
N ASN A 148 9.08 -1.34 12.75
CA ASN A 148 10.20 -2.12 13.28
C ASN A 148 10.30 -3.49 12.57
N GLY A 149 10.05 -3.49 11.27
CA GLY A 149 10.09 -4.70 10.46
C GLY A 149 11.51 -5.14 10.15
N ASP A 150 11.70 -6.45 9.99
CA ASP A 150 12.95 -7.02 9.50
C ASP A 150 13.00 -6.88 7.96
N ILE A 151 13.73 -5.89 7.52
CA ILE A 151 13.97 -5.62 6.10
C ILE A 151 15.39 -6.04 5.66
N GLY A 152 16.13 -6.73 6.53
CA GLY A 152 17.50 -7.14 6.26
C GLY A 152 17.66 -8.11 5.09
N GLY A 153 16.58 -8.79 4.70
CA GLY A 153 16.55 -9.67 3.53
C GLY A 153 16.23 -8.98 2.21
N TRP A 154 15.99 -7.67 2.21
CA TRP A 154 15.72 -6.94 0.97
C TRP A 154 16.98 -6.78 0.13
N ASP A 155 16.85 -6.99 -1.16
CA ASP A 155 17.96 -6.77 -2.11
C ASP A 155 17.95 -5.31 -2.59
N VAL A 156 18.89 -4.53 -2.06
CA VAL A 156 19.06 -3.12 -2.37
C VAL A 156 20.29 -2.86 -3.25
N SER A 157 20.72 -3.86 -3.99
CA SER A 157 21.94 -3.80 -4.82
C SER A 157 21.76 -3.09 -6.16
N GLN A 158 20.59 -2.53 -6.44
CA GLN A 158 20.26 -1.85 -7.71
C GLN A 158 20.91 -0.48 -7.84
#